data_aae74d38837e07fd8c6856eac08c0307
#
_entry.id   aae74d38837e07fd8c6856eac08c0307
#
_cell.length_a   1.000
_cell.length_b   1.000
_cell.length_c   1.000
_cell.angle_alpha   90.00
_cell.angle_beta   90.00
_cell.angle_gamma   90.00
#
_symmetry.space_group_name_H-M   'P 1'
#
loop_
_entity.id
_entity.type
_entity.pdbx_description
1 polymer ?
#
loop_
_entity_poly.entity_id
_entity_poly.type
_entity_poly.pdbx_seq_one_letter_code
_entity_poly.pdbx_strand_id
1 'polypeptide(L)'
;KCSVYQKSQIAKEYVKFNERCMIRLLGDMRSYNYVVIPIHDFDQVIYKIRAIDFDQQSYEGKFSVYRPQFFKENKPMMDLVRKKLKTDSIVQYKIEERSTISKRLIISDERMKLLVDIMKQDTISSAKNIDNLKKEIYKFTKEESFIKSKSMGELMEHSLEYLKTNYQNVSLIDLI
;
A
#
# COMPACT_ATOMS: atom_id res chain seq x y z
N LYS A 1 -14.84 23.32 8.95
CA LYS A 1 -13.92 22.57 9.87
C LYS A 1 -14.37 21.12 9.98
N CYS A 2 -13.48 20.16 9.79
CA CYS A 2 -13.81 18.74 10.01
C CYS A 2 -14.14 18.47 11.50
N SER A 3 -15.20 17.72 11.75
CA SER A 3 -15.55 17.24 13.09
C SER A 3 -14.49 16.26 13.65
N VAL A 4 -14.58 15.95 14.93
CA VAL A 4 -13.70 14.93 15.57
C VAL A 4 -13.89 13.57 14.91
N TYR A 5 -15.13 13.19 14.61
CA TYR A 5 -15.48 11.95 13.93
C TYR A 5 -14.89 11.89 12.51
N GLN A 6 -15.06 12.94 11.70
CA GLN A 6 -14.51 13.03 10.35
C GLN A 6 -12.99 12.89 10.35
N LYS A 7 -12.30 13.51 11.28
CA LYS A 7 -10.83 13.37 11.44
C LYS A 7 -10.42 11.93 11.75
N SER A 8 -11.18 11.21 12.56
CA SER A 8 -10.91 9.80 12.85
C SER A 8 -11.13 8.91 11.62
N GLN A 9 -12.17 9.19 10.82
CA GLN A 9 -12.41 8.48 9.55
C GLN A 9 -11.28 8.72 8.53
N ILE A 10 -10.80 9.95 8.41
CA ILE A 10 -9.66 10.27 7.54
C ILE A 10 -8.39 9.55 8.01
N ALA A 11 -8.12 9.54 9.32
CA ALA A 11 -6.97 8.81 9.88
C ALA A 11 -7.04 7.31 9.60
N LYS A 12 -8.20 6.68 9.80
CA LYS A 12 -8.45 5.27 9.44
C LYS A 12 -8.19 5.02 7.97
N GLU A 13 -8.73 5.84 7.09
CA GLU A 13 -8.58 5.68 5.64
C GLU A 13 -7.12 5.90 5.20
N TYR A 14 -6.39 6.79 5.86
CA TYR A 14 -4.96 6.98 5.57
C TYR A 14 -4.13 5.75 5.92
N VAL A 15 -4.41 5.06 7.03
CA VAL A 15 -3.77 3.78 7.36
C VAL A 15 -4.04 2.76 6.26
N LYS A 16 -5.29 2.64 5.80
CA LYS A 16 -5.68 1.73 4.71
C LYS A 16 -5.01 2.11 3.39
N PHE A 17 -4.89 3.40 3.11
CA PHE A 17 -4.21 3.90 1.92
C PHE A 17 -2.72 3.52 1.89
N ASN A 18 -2.01 3.61 3.02
CA ASN A 18 -0.62 3.15 3.11
C ASN A 18 -0.48 1.66 2.77
N GLU A 19 -1.37 0.80 3.25
CA GLU A 19 -1.36 -0.62 2.89
C GLU A 19 -1.58 -0.85 1.40
N ARG A 20 -2.53 -0.12 0.78
CA ARG A 20 -2.76 -0.18 -0.66
C ARG A 20 -1.53 0.20 -1.48
N CYS A 21 -0.83 1.26 -1.08
CA CYS A 21 0.38 1.71 -1.77
C CYS A 21 1.52 0.69 -1.66
N MET A 22 1.75 0.18 -0.47
CA MET A 22 2.80 -0.80 -0.20
C MET A 22 2.59 -2.09 -0.99
N ILE A 23 1.39 -2.68 -0.90
CA ILE A 23 1.05 -3.95 -1.55
C ILE A 23 1.14 -3.83 -3.07
N ARG A 24 0.70 -2.72 -3.62
CA ARG A 24 0.64 -2.48 -5.06
C ARG A 24 1.92 -1.87 -5.61
N LEU A 25 2.95 -1.71 -4.80
CA LEU A 25 4.19 -1.00 -5.16
C LEU A 25 3.91 0.34 -5.85
N LEU A 26 2.95 1.10 -5.29
CA LEU A 26 2.60 2.43 -5.78
C LEU A 26 3.45 3.47 -5.05
N GLY A 27 4.45 3.99 -5.75
CA GLY A 27 5.47 4.88 -5.20
C GLY A 27 5.08 6.36 -5.20
N ASP A 28 5.90 7.14 -4.50
CA ASP A 28 5.86 8.60 -4.43
C ASP A 28 4.52 9.23 -4.02
N MET A 29 3.76 8.56 -3.15
CA MET A 29 2.47 9.05 -2.66
C MET A 29 2.65 10.15 -1.60
N ARG A 30 3.19 11.29 -2.04
CA ARG A 30 3.25 12.54 -1.26
C ARG A 30 1.89 13.21 -1.21
N SER A 31 1.71 14.18 -0.34
CA SER A 31 0.41 14.84 -0.09
C SER A 31 -0.26 15.47 -1.32
N TYR A 32 0.50 15.74 -2.39
CA TYR A 32 -0.01 16.27 -3.65
C TYR A 32 -0.28 15.20 -4.73
N ASN A 33 0.11 13.94 -4.48
CA ASN A 33 -0.10 12.82 -5.40
C ASN A 33 -1.31 11.94 -5.02
N TYR A 34 -2.11 12.39 -4.05
CA TYR A 34 -3.40 11.77 -3.70
C TYR A 34 -4.42 12.81 -3.26
N VAL A 35 -5.69 12.43 -3.29
CA VAL A 35 -6.82 13.27 -2.86
C VAL A 35 -7.65 12.56 -1.80
N VAL A 36 -8.23 13.35 -0.89
CA VAL A 36 -9.21 12.87 0.09
C VAL A 36 -10.60 13.23 -0.42
N ILE A 37 -11.39 12.22 -0.75
CA ILE A 37 -12.72 12.37 -1.37
C ILE A 37 -13.79 12.08 -0.31
N PRO A 38 -14.65 13.06 0.02
CA PRO A 38 -15.86 12.79 0.81
C PRO A 38 -16.88 12.06 -0.07
N ILE A 39 -17.45 10.99 0.45
CA ILE A 39 -18.54 10.23 -0.18
C ILE A 39 -19.74 10.31 0.74
N HIS A 40 -20.84 10.83 0.24
CA HIS A 40 -22.10 10.88 0.96
C HIS A 40 -22.80 9.53 0.84
N ASP A 41 -23.05 8.90 1.98
CA ASP A 41 -23.72 7.61 2.11
C ASP A 41 -24.87 7.76 3.08
N PHE A 42 -26.08 7.96 2.55
CA PHE A 42 -27.28 8.31 3.28
C PHE A 42 -27.08 9.50 4.23
N ASP A 43 -27.03 9.24 5.52
CA ASP A 43 -26.92 10.22 6.60
C ASP A 43 -25.49 10.45 7.10
N GLN A 44 -24.50 9.75 6.50
CA GLN A 44 -23.09 9.87 6.91
C GLN A 44 -22.17 10.23 5.76
N VAL A 45 -21.03 10.82 6.10
CA VAL A 45 -19.95 11.10 5.16
C VAL A 45 -18.79 10.18 5.48
N ILE A 46 -18.43 9.32 4.52
CA ILE A 46 -17.23 8.51 4.56
C ILE A 46 -16.14 9.15 3.72
N TYR A 47 -14.88 8.87 4.04
CA TYR A 47 -13.75 9.44 3.31
C TYR A 47 -12.99 8.32 2.61
N LYS A 48 -12.57 8.60 1.35
CA LYS A 48 -11.69 7.74 0.58
C LYS A 48 -10.46 8.52 0.15
N ILE A 49 -9.29 7.89 0.26
CA ILE A 49 -8.05 8.44 -0.27
C ILE A 49 -7.74 7.71 -1.57
N ARG A 50 -7.51 8.48 -2.63
CA ARG A 50 -7.18 7.95 -3.95
C ARG A 50 -5.90 8.59 -4.47
N ALA A 51 -5.00 7.77 -4.98
CA ALA A 51 -3.87 8.22 -5.76
C ALA A 51 -4.35 8.88 -7.05
N ILE A 52 -3.65 9.92 -7.48
CA ILE A 52 -3.89 10.64 -8.74
C ILE A 52 -2.66 10.68 -9.63
N ASP A 53 -1.51 10.24 -9.13
CA ASP A 53 -0.26 10.11 -9.85
C ASP A 53 0.23 8.66 -9.77
N PHE A 54 0.60 8.07 -10.89
CA PHE A 54 1.02 6.66 -11.01
C PHE A 54 2.39 6.51 -11.69
N ASP A 55 3.13 7.60 -11.90
CA ASP A 55 4.42 7.59 -12.59
C ASP A 55 5.46 6.70 -11.91
N GLN A 56 5.35 6.55 -10.59
CA GLN A 56 6.27 5.74 -9.78
C GLN A 56 5.72 4.35 -9.43
N GLN A 57 4.75 3.85 -10.21
CA GLN A 57 4.23 2.50 -10.05
C GLN A 57 5.31 1.46 -10.37
N SER A 58 5.74 0.69 -9.36
CA SER A 58 6.74 -0.39 -9.49
C SER A 58 8.06 0.05 -10.16
N TYR A 59 8.48 1.31 -9.98
CA TYR A 59 9.65 1.87 -10.65
C TYR A 59 10.88 1.94 -9.75
N GLU A 60 10.74 2.39 -8.51
CA GLU A 60 11.84 2.69 -7.61
C GLU A 60 12.42 1.45 -6.92
N GLY A 61 13.75 1.49 -6.69
CA GLY A 61 14.49 0.42 -6.01
C GLY A 61 14.48 0.49 -4.48
N LYS A 62 13.80 1.47 -3.88
CA LYS A 62 13.71 1.65 -2.43
C LYS A 62 12.31 1.35 -1.94
N PHE A 63 12.17 0.42 -1.01
CA PHE A 63 10.86 0.03 -0.48
C PHE A 63 10.15 1.16 0.28
N SER A 64 10.91 2.07 0.89
CA SER A 64 10.36 3.24 1.59
C SER A 64 9.56 4.19 0.67
N VAL A 65 9.85 4.22 -0.63
CA VAL A 65 9.11 5.04 -1.60
C VAL A 65 7.66 4.59 -1.78
N TYR A 66 7.37 3.30 -1.51
CA TYR A 66 6.03 2.70 -1.56
C TYR A 66 5.26 2.82 -0.23
N ARG A 67 5.80 3.59 0.70
CA ARG A 67 5.28 3.72 2.05
C ARG A 67 5.03 5.20 2.36
N PRO A 68 3.83 5.72 2.08
CA PRO A 68 3.49 7.15 2.19
C PRO A 68 3.82 7.78 3.54
N GLN A 69 3.80 7.00 4.63
CA GLN A 69 4.13 7.48 5.97
C GLN A 69 5.57 8.01 6.14
N PHE A 70 6.48 7.68 5.23
CA PHE A 70 7.88 8.14 5.31
C PHE A 70 8.14 9.46 4.59
N PHE A 71 7.18 9.98 3.84
CA PHE A 71 7.33 11.28 3.21
C PHE A 71 7.04 12.42 4.21
N LYS A 72 7.94 13.40 4.27
CA LYS A 72 7.79 14.57 5.17
C LYS A 72 6.53 15.37 4.89
N GLU A 73 6.09 15.40 3.63
CA GLU A 73 4.88 16.07 3.17
C GLU A 73 3.61 15.47 3.78
N ASN A 74 3.68 14.21 4.18
CA ASN A 74 2.58 13.47 4.81
C ASN A 74 2.57 13.57 6.34
N LYS A 75 3.50 14.33 6.93
CA LYS A 75 3.55 14.50 8.38
C LYS A 75 2.21 14.91 9.00
N PRO A 76 1.43 15.85 8.44
CA PRO A 76 0.13 16.21 9.00
C PRO A 76 -0.85 15.03 9.08
N MET A 77 -0.82 14.12 8.11
CA MET A 77 -1.64 12.91 8.11
C MET A 77 -1.15 11.91 9.15
N MET A 78 0.16 11.74 9.30
CA MET A 78 0.74 10.88 10.34
C MET A 78 0.46 11.40 11.74
N ASP A 79 0.57 12.71 11.95
CA ASP A 79 0.20 13.34 13.24
C ASP A 79 -1.29 13.15 13.54
N LEU A 80 -2.15 13.20 12.53
CA LEU A 80 -3.58 12.90 12.68
C LEU A 80 -3.81 11.44 13.08
N VAL A 81 -3.12 10.47 12.46
CA VAL A 81 -3.19 9.05 12.81
C VAL A 81 -2.79 8.85 14.28
N ARG A 82 -1.62 9.34 14.68
CA ARG A 82 -1.12 9.24 16.05
C ARG A 82 -2.07 9.85 17.09
N LYS A 83 -2.70 10.98 16.76
CA LYS A 83 -3.64 11.68 17.65
C LYS A 83 -4.99 10.98 17.75
N LYS A 84 -5.43 10.25 16.74
CA LYS A 84 -6.80 9.74 16.62
C LYS A 84 -6.94 8.24 16.80
N LEU A 85 -5.88 7.47 16.57
CA LEU A 85 -5.93 6.03 16.59
C LEU A 85 -4.99 5.45 17.63
N LYS A 86 -5.42 4.35 18.26
CA LYS A 86 -4.60 3.51 19.11
C LYS A 86 -3.85 2.48 18.24
N THR A 87 -2.74 1.96 18.73
CA THR A 87 -1.92 0.95 18.04
C THR A 87 -2.74 -0.25 17.57
N ASP A 88 -3.57 -0.82 18.45
CA ASP A 88 -4.41 -1.97 18.13
C ASP A 88 -5.40 -1.67 16.98
N SER A 89 -5.96 -0.45 16.98
CA SER A 89 -6.86 0.00 15.91
C SER A 89 -6.11 0.13 14.57
N ILE A 90 -4.86 0.59 14.60
CA ILE A 90 -4.02 0.68 13.38
C ILE A 90 -3.77 -0.72 12.84
N VAL A 91 -3.38 -1.69 13.68
CA VAL A 91 -3.20 -3.10 13.28
C VAL A 91 -4.48 -3.66 12.67
N GLN A 92 -5.61 -3.46 13.33
CA GLN A 92 -6.90 -3.92 12.84
C GLN A 92 -7.22 -3.34 11.46
N TYR A 93 -7.05 -2.04 11.23
CA TYR A 93 -7.34 -1.40 9.94
C TYR A 93 -6.40 -1.87 8.82
N LYS A 94 -5.15 -2.17 9.13
CA LYS A 94 -4.23 -2.81 8.19
C LYS A 94 -4.72 -4.20 7.79
N ILE A 95 -5.09 -5.05 8.76
CA ILE A 95 -5.62 -6.39 8.52
C ILE A 95 -6.93 -6.33 7.72
N GLU A 96 -7.84 -5.43 8.05
CA GLU A 96 -9.09 -5.21 7.30
C GLU A 96 -8.82 -4.89 5.81
N GLU A 97 -7.89 -3.97 5.54
CA GLU A 97 -7.56 -3.60 4.16
C GLU A 97 -6.89 -4.74 3.42
N ARG A 98 -5.90 -5.41 4.02
CA ARG A 98 -5.22 -6.58 3.45
C ARG A 98 -6.20 -7.71 3.15
N SER A 99 -7.11 -8.02 4.07
CA SER A 99 -8.17 -9.01 3.86
C SER A 99 -9.09 -8.65 2.70
N THR A 100 -9.46 -7.36 2.61
CA THR A 100 -10.30 -6.87 1.50
C THR A 100 -9.59 -7.02 0.15
N ILE A 101 -8.30 -6.67 0.08
CA ILE A 101 -7.51 -6.84 -1.14
C ILE A 101 -7.34 -8.32 -1.48
N SER A 102 -6.98 -9.17 -0.51
CA SER A 102 -6.85 -10.62 -0.69
C SER A 102 -8.12 -11.25 -1.29
N LYS A 103 -9.29 -10.94 -0.73
CA LYS A 103 -10.58 -11.42 -1.27
C LYS A 103 -10.81 -10.97 -2.71
N ARG A 104 -10.48 -9.72 -3.03
CA ARG A 104 -10.61 -9.19 -4.40
C ARG A 104 -9.66 -9.86 -5.38
N LEU A 105 -8.43 -10.16 -4.94
CA LEU A 105 -7.45 -10.88 -5.76
C LEU A 105 -7.93 -12.29 -6.09
N ILE A 106 -8.53 -13.00 -5.14
CA ILE A 106 -9.10 -14.33 -5.35
C ILE A 106 -10.26 -14.27 -6.35
N ILE A 107 -11.17 -13.31 -6.20
CA ILE A 107 -12.33 -13.15 -7.09
C ILE A 107 -11.92 -12.74 -8.52
N SER A 108 -10.86 -11.95 -8.66
CA SER A 108 -10.40 -11.39 -9.94
C SER A 108 -9.08 -12.02 -10.42
N ASP A 109 -8.82 -13.28 -10.08
CA ASP A 109 -7.54 -13.96 -10.31
C ASP A 109 -7.10 -13.92 -11.79
N GLU A 110 -8.02 -14.17 -12.72
CA GLU A 110 -7.71 -14.12 -14.17
C GLU A 110 -7.26 -12.72 -14.63
N ARG A 111 -7.94 -11.67 -14.16
CA ARG A 111 -7.58 -10.29 -14.48
C ARG A 111 -6.22 -9.92 -13.90
N MET A 112 -5.94 -10.38 -12.69
CA MET A 112 -4.66 -10.12 -12.04
C MET A 112 -3.52 -10.83 -12.74
N LYS A 113 -3.69 -12.10 -13.15
CA LYS A 113 -2.71 -12.83 -13.95
C LYS A 113 -2.40 -12.11 -15.25
N LEU A 114 -3.42 -11.69 -15.98
CA LEU A 114 -3.23 -10.95 -17.23
C LEU A 114 -2.41 -9.66 -17.04
N LEU A 115 -2.73 -8.87 -16.00
CA LEU A 115 -1.97 -7.66 -15.68
C LEU A 115 -0.52 -7.97 -15.34
N VAL A 116 -0.29 -8.95 -14.48
CA VAL A 116 1.05 -9.35 -14.05
C VAL A 116 1.87 -9.90 -15.23
N ASP A 117 1.26 -10.68 -16.10
CA ASP A 117 1.94 -11.21 -17.31
C ASP A 117 2.40 -10.08 -18.25
N ILE A 118 1.59 -9.03 -18.41
CA ILE A 118 2.00 -7.82 -19.15
C ILE A 118 3.17 -7.14 -18.44
N MET A 119 3.09 -6.95 -17.11
CA MET A 119 4.16 -6.32 -16.34
C MET A 119 5.47 -7.11 -16.36
N LYS A 120 5.42 -8.45 -16.46
CA LYS A 120 6.62 -9.30 -16.56
C LYS A 120 7.31 -9.16 -17.91
N GLN A 121 6.57 -8.89 -18.96
CA GLN A 121 7.08 -8.70 -20.32
C GLN A 121 7.67 -7.30 -20.55
N ASP A 122 7.33 -6.35 -19.69
CA ASP A 122 7.76 -4.96 -19.79
C ASP A 122 9.04 -4.69 -18.99
N THR A 123 9.88 -3.78 -19.50
CA THR A 123 11.06 -3.28 -18.79
C THR A 123 10.68 -2.03 -17.98
N ILE A 124 9.96 -2.25 -16.87
CA ILE A 124 9.43 -1.16 -16.04
C ILE A 124 10.56 -0.37 -15.37
N SER A 125 11.64 -1.04 -14.96
CA SER A 125 12.73 -0.40 -14.21
C SER A 125 14.08 -1.06 -14.47
N SER A 126 15.15 -0.41 -13.97
CA SER A 126 16.52 -0.92 -14.11
C SER A 126 16.76 -2.19 -13.30
N ALA A 127 17.68 -3.03 -13.76
CA ALA A 127 18.13 -4.22 -13.01
C ALA A 127 18.65 -3.87 -11.60
N LYS A 128 19.29 -2.70 -11.45
CA LYS A 128 19.75 -2.19 -10.15
C LYS A 128 18.59 -1.92 -9.19
N ASN A 129 17.52 -1.30 -9.67
CA ASN A 129 16.34 -1.02 -8.85
C ASN A 129 15.64 -2.33 -8.45
N ILE A 130 15.52 -3.28 -9.36
CA ILE A 130 14.93 -4.60 -9.09
C ILE A 130 15.76 -5.31 -8.00
N ASP A 131 17.09 -5.34 -8.15
CA ASP A 131 17.97 -6.01 -7.18
C ASP A 131 17.92 -5.36 -5.79
N ASN A 132 17.85 -4.05 -5.72
CA ASN A 132 17.70 -3.34 -4.46
C ASN A 132 16.32 -3.60 -3.81
N LEU A 133 15.24 -3.44 -4.57
CA LEU A 133 13.88 -3.58 -4.06
C LEU A 133 13.60 -4.98 -3.52
N LYS A 134 13.99 -6.03 -4.26
CA LYS A 134 13.78 -7.41 -3.80
C LYS A 134 14.50 -7.71 -2.48
N LYS A 135 15.71 -7.17 -2.28
CA LYS A 135 16.46 -7.32 -1.03
C LYS A 135 15.78 -6.59 0.13
N GLU A 136 15.26 -5.39 -0.10
CA GLU A 136 14.54 -4.63 0.92
C GLU A 136 13.22 -5.29 1.29
N ILE A 137 12.43 -5.75 0.32
CA ILE A 137 11.18 -6.47 0.57
C ILE A 137 11.47 -7.79 1.32
N TYR A 138 12.51 -8.54 0.93
CA TYR A 138 12.90 -9.75 1.64
C TYR A 138 13.28 -9.48 3.09
N LYS A 139 14.05 -8.41 3.36
CA LYS A 139 14.38 -8.03 4.74
C LYS A 139 13.14 -7.77 5.59
N PHE A 140 12.09 -7.24 4.96
CA PHE A 140 10.84 -6.90 5.58
C PHE A 140 9.92 -8.10 5.78
N THR A 141 9.74 -8.94 4.74
CA THR A 141 8.79 -10.07 4.75
C THR A 141 9.40 -11.38 5.19
N LYS A 142 10.73 -11.57 5.03
CA LYS A 142 11.47 -12.83 5.13
C LYS A 142 11.01 -13.91 4.13
N GLU A 143 10.32 -13.50 3.08
CA GLU A 143 9.79 -14.39 2.05
C GLU A 143 10.79 -14.54 0.88
N GLU A 144 11.31 -15.76 0.67
CA GLU A 144 12.36 -16.03 -0.31
C GLU A 144 11.95 -15.84 -1.77
N SER A 145 10.65 -15.89 -2.08
CA SER A 145 10.14 -15.68 -3.43
C SER A 145 10.57 -14.32 -3.98
N PHE A 146 10.64 -13.29 -3.13
CA PHE A 146 11.08 -11.96 -3.56
C PHE A 146 12.53 -11.93 -4.05
N ILE A 147 13.44 -12.66 -3.41
CA ILE A 147 14.86 -12.70 -3.82
C ILE A 147 15.04 -13.34 -5.20
N LYS A 148 14.16 -14.25 -5.58
CA LYS A 148 14.20 -14.95 -6.86
C LYS A 148 13.68 -14.11 -8.01
N SER A 149 12.99 -13.00 -7.75
CA SER A 149 12.39 -12.13 -8.77
C SER A 149 13.46 -11.53 -9.70
N LYS A 150 13.13 -11.48 -10.98
CA LYS A 150 13.99 -10.95 -12.06
C LYS A 150 13.44 -9.68 -12.69
N SER A 151 12.16 -9.37 -12.45
CA SER A 151 11.50 -8.17 -12.98
C SER A 151 10.61 -7.51 -11.91
N MET A 152 10.19 -6.26 -12.17
CA MET A 152 9.20 -5.59 -11.32
C MET A 152 7.83 -6.27 -11.38
N GLY A 153 7.49 -6.87 -12.53
CA GLY A 153 6.27 -7.68 -12.66
C GLY A 153 6.28 -8.91 -11.75
N GLU A 154 7.42 -9.62 -11.65
CA GLU A 154 7.56 -10.75 -10.74
C GLU A 154 7.51 -10.29 -9.26
N LEU A 155 8.11 -9.15 -8.92
CA LEU A 155 8.00 -8.59 -7.57
C LEU A 155 6.55 -8.25 -7.20
N MET A 156 5.80 -7.68 -8.16
CA MET A 156 4.37 -7.42 -7.98
C MET A 156 3.59 -8.73 -7.79
N GLU A 157 3.82 -9.73 -8.63
CA GLU A 157 3.20 -11.05 -8.50
C GLU A 157 3.41 -11.65 -7.12
N HIS A 158 4.67 -11.71 -6.67
CA HIS A 158 5.01 -12.23 -5.36
C HIS A 158 4.38 -11.42 -4.22
N SER A 159 4.29 -10.09 -4.35
CA SER A 159 3.60 -9.25 -3.37
C SER A 159 2.11 -9.58 -3.25
N LEU A 160 1.44 -9.80 -4.38
CA LEU A 160 0.02 -10.14 -4.42
C LEU A 160 -0.24 -11.57 -3.93
N GLU A 161 0.60 -12.54 -4.32
CA GLU A 161 0.49 -13.92 -3.85
C GLU A 161 0.79 -14.04 -2.35
N TYR A 162 1.83 -13.37 -1.85
CA TYR A 162 2.14 -13.29 -0.42
C TYR A 162 0.93 -12.80 0.38
N LEU A 163 0.25 -11.77 -0.12
CA LEU A 163 -0.92 -11.22 0.56
C LEU A 163 -2.08 -12.19 0.65
N LYS A 164 -2.31 -13.03 -0.37
CA LYS A 164 -3.42 -14.01 -0.38
C LYS A 164 -3.36 -14.94 0.83
N THR A 165 -2.16 -15.33 1.25
CA THR A 165 -1.94 -16.29 2.35
C THR A 165 -1.52 -15.63 3.67
N ASN A 166 -0.96 -14.42 3.61
CA ASN A 166 -0.32 -13.75 4.75
C ASN A 166 -0.96 -12.41 5.13
N TYR A 167 -2.23 -12.17 4.81
CA TYR A 167 -2.88 -10.88 5.06
C TYR A 167 -2.92 -10.48 6.55
N GLN A 168 -2.83 -11.44 7.46
CA GLN A 168 -2.81 -11.18 8.91
C GLN A 168 -1.42 -10.77 9.44
N ASN A 169 -0.36 -11.02 8.69
CA ASN A 169 1.00 -10.70 9.10
C ASN A 169 1.27 -9.21 8.96
N VAL A 170 0.99 -8.46 10.00
CA VAL A 170 1.28 -7.03 10.11
C VAL A 170 2.47 -6.83 11.02
N SER A 171 3.59 -6.36 10.46
CA SER A 171 4.76 -6.03 11.28
C SER A 171 4.48 -4.84 12.20
N LEU A 172 4.83 -4.98 13.47
CA LEU A 172 4.73 -3.89 14.46
C LEU A 172 5.64 -2.71 14.11
N ILE A 173 6.76 -2.96 13.41
CA ILE A 173 7.70 -1.92 12.95
C ILE A 173 7.04 -0.96 11.95
N ASP A 174 5.95 -1.38 11.31
CA ASP A 174 5.23 -0.58 10.32
C ASP A 174 4.13 0.32 10.88
N LEU A 175 3.96 0.33 12.18
CA LEU A 175 2.85 1.02 12.82
C LEU A 175 3.09 2.52 13.04
N ILE A 176 4.32 2.99 12.88
CA ILE A 176 4.68 4.38 13.24
C ILE A 176 5.43 5.06 12.11
#